data_84452bc048ed612f33fd54f320ac03c8
#
_entry.id   84452bc048ed612f33fd54f320ac03c8
#
_cell.length_a   1.000
_cell.length_b   1.000
_cell.length_c   1.000
_cell.angle_alpha   90.00
_cell.angle_beta   90.00
_cell.angle_gamma   90.00
#
_symmetry.space_group_name_H-M   'P 1'
#
loop_
_entity.id
_entity.type
_entity.pdbx_description
1 polymer ?
#
loop_
_entity_poly.entity_id
_entity_poly.type
_entity_poly.pdbx_seq_one_letter_code
_entity_poly.pdbx_strand_id
1 'polypeptide(L)'
;MKILSKNNNEDVIRDLSREKSEPEFILSKRINALQDFNKLQMPNFKYGLNIRLNYDFDLDNLELNSSNSSISLSDNKEVIFTTFDALDEDKKEIIKNYFAKLISNENKFLALNTAFFNQGILVYVPKDVILKEPLSLSTLQDSKTLIKHILIILENNSSISFVDDLSSSNDAKYSSKVVEIFLKENSKLNYFNLQNLSLNAYNFNYKKAKLERDAEFKLYDFNFGSKLT
;
A
#
# COMPACT_ATOMS: atom_id res chain seq x y z
N MET A 1 -19.44 4.39 -6.93
CA MET A 1 -18.51 5.52 -6.75
C MET A 1 -18.76 6.10 -5.37
N LYS A 2 -17.73 6.14 -4.51
CA LYS A 2 -17.79 6.74 -3.17
C LYS A 2 -16.92 7.99 -3.21
N ILE A 3 -17.42 9.10 -2.72
CA ILE A 3 -16.67 10.38 -2.64
C ILE A 3 -16.39 10.63 -1.17
N LEU A 4 -15.11 10.86 -0.83
CA LEU A 4 -14.78 11.31 0.51
C LEU A 4 -15.37 12.69 0.74
N SER A 5 -16.00 12.89 1.88
CA SER A 5 -16.45 14.20 2.33
C SER A 5 -16.41 14.25 3.85
N LYS A 6 -16.19 15.41 4.43
CA LYS A 6 -16.05 15.58 5.89
C LYS A 6 -17.21 14.97 6.69
N ASN A 7 -18.38 14.82 6.07
CA ASN A 7 -19.61 14.42 6.78
C ASN A 7 -19.94 12.93 6.69
N ASN A 8 -19.29 12.15 5.81
CA ASN A 8 -19.64 10.73 5.58
C ASN A 8 -18.44 9.76 5.50
N ASN A 9 -17.25 10.18 5.87
CA ASN A 9 -16.05 9.36 5.72
C ASN A 9 -16.09 8.06 6.54
N GLU A 10 -16.76 8.05 7.70
CA GLU A 10 -16.90 6.82 8.49
C GLU A 10 -17.84 5.83 7.82
N ASP A 11 -18.93 6.28 7.23
CA ASP A 11 -19.85 5.42 6.47
C ASP A 11 -19.15 4.80 5.26
N VAL A 12 -18.34 5.60 4.55
CA VAL A 12 -17.52 5.10 3.43
C VAL A 12 -16.57 4.00 3.89
N ILE A 13 -15.91 4.15 5.04
CA ILE A 13 -15.02 3.14 5.61
C ILE A 13 -15.78 1.86 5.96
N ARG A 14 -16.92 1.98 6.65
CA ARG A 14 -17.75 0.82 7.01
C ARG A 14 -18.25 0.06 5.80
N ASP A 15 -18.63 0.79 4.75
CA ASP A 15 -19.05 0.20 3.49
C ASP A 15 -17.89 -0.49 2.76
N LEU A 16 -16.70 0.12 2.70
CA LEU A 16 -15.51 -0.50 2.12
C LEU A 16 -15.15 -1.80 2.84
N SER A 17 -15.15 -1.76 4.18
CA SER A 17 -14.85 -2.92 5.01
C SER A 17 -15.87 -4.05 4.82
N ARG A 18 -17.16 -3.70 4.70
CA ARG A 18 -18.24 -4.68 4.45
C ARG A 18 -18.13 -5.31 3.05
N GLU A 19 -17.92 -4.49 2.01
CA GLU A 19 -17.76 -4.96 0.63
C GLU A 19 -16.59 -5.95 0.49
N LYS A 20 -15.53 -5.74 1.27
CA LYS A 20 -14.32 -6.57 1.27
C LYS A 20 -14.35 -7.70 2.29
N SER A 21 -15.43 -7.85 3.05
CA SER A 21 -15.54 -8.84 4.14
C SER A 21 -14.35 -8.80 5.10
N GLU A 22 -13.87 -7.59 5.41
CA GLU A 22 -12.70 -7.39 6.25
C GLU A 22 -12.97 -7.80 7.70
N PRO A 23 -11.97 -8.39 8.40
CA PRO A 23 -12.09 -8.67 9.82
C PRO A 23 -12.14 -7.38 10.66
N GLU A 24 -12.79 -7.45 11.82
CA GLU A 24 -13.05 -6.30 12.71
C GLU A 24 -11.78 -5.51 13.09
N PHE A 25 -10.63 -6.18 13.20
CA PHE A 25 -9.38 -5.48 13.53
C PHE A 25 -8.91 -4.53 12.42
N ILE A 26 -9.19 -4.83 11.14
CA ILE A 26 -8.92 -3.93 10.01
C ILE A 26 -9.84 -2.74 10.08
N LEU A 27 -11.15 -2.96 10.28
CA LEU A 27 -12.13 -1.88 10.44
C LEU A 27 -11.74 -0.93 11.60
N SER A 28 -11.35 -1.49 12.73
CA SER A 28 -10.89 -0.70 13.89
C SER A 28 -9.66 0.16 13.55
N LYS A 29 -8.70 -0.38 12.80
CA LYS A 29 -7.53 0.36 12.33
C LYS A 29 -7.91 1.50 11.37
N ARG A 30 -8.83 1.25 10.45
CA ARG A 30 -9.36 2.27 9.51
C ARG A 30 -10.02 3.42 10.25
N ILE A 31 -10.89 3.13 11.22
CA ILE A 31 -11.59 4.16 12.00
C ILE A 31 -10.61 4.99 12.83
N ASN A 32 -9.63 4.36 13.48
CA ASN A 32 -8.60 5.09 14.22
C ASN A 32 -7.77 6.00 13.29
N ALA A 33 -7.41 5.49 12.12
CA ALA A 33 -6.69 6.27 11.12
C ALA A 33 -7.51 7.45 10.57
N LEU A 34 -8.84 7.30 10.43
CA LEU A 34 -9.72 8.40 10.07
C LEU A 34 -9.73 9.51 11.12
N GLN A 35 -9.76 9.14 12.41
CA GLN A 35 -9.68 10.13 13.49
C GLN A 35 -8.39 10.94 13.45
N ASP A 36 -7.26 10.26 13.16
CA ASP A 36 -5.98 10.92 13.01
C ASP A 36 -5.93 11.79 11.74
N PHE A 37 -6.44 11.28 10.60
CA PHE A 37 -6.57 12.04 9.36
C PHE A 37 -7.31 13.36 9.55
N ASN A 38 -8.41 13.36 10.30
CA ASN A 38 -9.22 14.55 10.56
C ASN A 38 -8.50 15.60 11.44
N LYS A 39 -7.57 15.16 12.29
CA LYS A 39 -6.79 16.06 13.19
C LYS A 39 -5.53 16.59 12.54
N LEU A 40 -4.95 15.84 11.61
CA LEU A 40 -3.66 16.17 11.00
C LEU A 40 -3.81 17.26 9.94
N GLN A 41 -2.85 18.17 9.94
CA GLN A 41 -2.69 19.15 8.86
C GLN A 41 -1.96 18.55 7.67
N MET A 42 -2.16 19.14 6.49
CA MET A 42 -1.37 18.79 5.31
C MET A 42 0.11 19.05 5.56
N PRO A 43 1.00 18.10 5.23
CA PRO A 43 2.43 18.30 5.36
C PRO A 43 2.90 19.45 4.50
N ASN A 44 3.78 20.26 5.04
CA ASN A 44 4.45 21.33 4.30
C ASN A 44 5.77 20.77 3.73
N PHE A 45 5.73 20.30 2.48
CA PHE A 45 6.92 19.78 1.82
C PHE A 45 7.85 20.93 1.42
N LYS A 46 9.02 21.00 2.06
CA LYS A 46 10.11 21.92 1.71
C LYS A 46 11.28 21.10 1.20
N TYR A 47 11.70 21.37 -0.02
CA TYR A 47 12.89 20.78 -0.61
C TYR A 47 13.99 21.83 -0.80
N GLY A 48 15.23 21.51 -0.38
CA GLY A 48 16.40 22.35 -0.59
C GLY A 48 16.21 23.81 -0.15
N LEU A 49 16.46 24.74 -1.04
CA LEU A 49 16.39 26.19 -0.81
C LEU A 49 14.95 26.74 -0.81
N ASN A 50 14.04 26.19 0.02
CA ASN A 50 12.65 26.66 0.18
C ASN A 50 11.73 26.47 -1.03
N ILE A 51 11.98 25.48 -1.88
CA ILE A 51 11.02 25.10 -2.91
C ILE A 51 9.80 24.51 -2.21
N ARG A 52 8.65 25.17 -2.33
CA ARG A 52 7.36 24.67 -1.87
C ARG A 52 6.72 23.90 -3.00
N LEU A 53 6.33 22.64 -2.74
CA LEU A 53 5.50 21.91 -3.68
C LEU A 53 4.05 22.37 -3.53
N ASN A 54 3.53 22.99 -4.58
CA ASN A 54 2.12 23.30 -4.67
C ASN A 54 1.41 22.08 -5.29
N TYR A 55 0.45 21.53 -4.57
CA TYR A 55 -0.46 20.51 -5.07
C TYR A 55 -1.88 21.08 -5.14
N ASP A 56 -2.57 20.74 -6.22
CA ASP A 56 -3.90 21.24 -6.56
C ASP A 56 -4.96 20.13 -6.41
N PHE A 57 -4.79 19.23 -5.45
CA PHE A 57 -5.77 18.18 -5.13
C PHE A 57 -6.28 18.33 -3.68
N ASP A 58 -7.52 17.91 -3.49
CA ASP A 58 -8.18 17.93 -2.20
C ASP A 58 -8.35 16.48 -1.70
N LEU A 59 -7.64 16.13 -0.61
CA LEU A 59 -7.74 14.81 0.01
C LEU A 59 -9.13 14.55 0.62
N ASP A 60 -9.86 15.60 0.95
CA ASP A 60 -11.20 15.47 1.53
C ASP A 60 -12.29 15.23 0.47
N ASN A 61 -11.94 15.23 -0.84
CA ASN A 61 -12.86 15.02 -1.97
C ASN A 61 -12.36 13.95 -2.97
N LEU A 62 -11.58 12.97 -2.52
CA LEU A 62 -11.13 11.89 -3.39
C LEU A 62 -12.29 10.97 -3.81
N GLU A 63 -12.34 10.63 -5.09
CA GLU A 63 -13.29 9.66 -5.63
C GLU A 63 -12.75 8.24 -5.46
N LEU A 64 -13.28 7.48 -4.51
CA LEU A 64 -12.94 6.08 -4.30
C LEU A 64 -13.84 5.18 -5.14
N ASN A 65 -13.27 4.47 -6.09
CA ASN A 65 -13.94 3.42 -6.83
C ASN A 65 -13.47 2.05 -6.35
N SER A 66 -14.41 1.16 -6.06
CA SER A 66 -14.11 -0.18 -5.56
C SER A 66 -13.61 -1.16 -6.62
N SER A 67 -13.66 -0.83 -7.91
CA SER A 67 -13.61 -1.87 -8.94
C SER A 67 -12.76 -1.60 -10.20
N ASN A 68 -12.13 -0.45 -10.37
CA ASN A 68 -11.53 -0.11 -11.67
C ASN A 68 -10.00 -0.17 -11.74
N SER A 69 -9.35 -0.94 -10.86
CA SER A 69 -7.92 -1.21 -11.00
C SER A 69 -7.72 -2.71 -11.09
N SER A 70 -7.20 -3.18 -12.20
CA SER A 70 -6.88 -4.59 -12.38
C SER A 70 -5.58 -4.93 -11.66
N ILE A 71 -5.54 -6.07 -10.99
CA ILE A 71 -4.37 -6.62 -10.33
C ILE A 71 -4.09 -7.99 -10.96
N SER A 72 -2.84 -8.23 -11.30
CA SER A 72 -2.35 -9.54 -11.65
C SER A 72 -1.22 -9.93 -10.71
N LEU A 73 -1.34 -11.10 -10.11
CA LEU A 73 -0.35 -11.70 -9.23
C LEU A 73 0.25 -12.92 -9.91
N SER A 74 1.57 -13.09 -9.85
CA SER A 74 2.19 -14.35 -10.27
C SER A 74 1.78 -15.48 -9.32
N ASP A 75 1.49 -16.65 -9.86
CA ASP A 75 1.16 -17.83 -9.05
C ASP A 75 2.44 -18.49 -8.52
N ASN A 76 2.46 -18.79 -7.22
CA ASN A 76 3.51 -19.59 -6.60
C ASN A 76 2.95 -20.31 -5.37
N LYS A 77 3.11 -21.63 -5.32
CA LYS A 77 2.56 -22.47 -4.25
C LYS A 77 3.40 -22.52 -2.97
N GLU A 78 4.63 -22.05 -3.02
CA GLU A 78 5.54 -22.08 -1.88
C GLU A 78 5.36 -20.87 -0.95
N VAL A 79 4.63 -19.83 -1.40
CA VAL A 79 4.42 -18.61 -0.66
C VAL A 79 2.94 -18.23 -0.63
N ILE A 80 2.56 -17.39 0.32
CA ILE A 80 1.25 -16.73 0.28
C ILE A 80 1.43 -15.41 -0.46
N PHE A 81 0.82 -15.31 -1.64
CA PHE A 81 0.76 -14.08 -2.42
C PHE A 81 -0.69 -13.84 -2.84
N THR A 82 -1.35 -12.91 -2.17
CA THR A 82 -2.81 -12.75 -2.29
C THR A 82 -3.26 -11.32 -1.97
N THR A 83 -4.51 -11.00 -2.31
CA THR A 83 -5.16 -9.77 -1.87
C THR A 83 -5.78 -9.94 -0.48
N PHE A 84 -6.01 -8.82 0.23
CA PHE A 84 -6.73 -8.83 1.52
C PHE A 84 -8.21 -9.24 1.39
N ASP A 85 -8.75 -9.26 0.17
CA ASP A 85 -10.13 -9.69 -0.09
C ASP A 85 -10.26 -11.24 -0.15
N ALA A 86 -9.14 -11.96 -0.24
CA ALA A 86 -9.08 -13.42 -0.41
C ALA A 86 -8.38 -14.12 0.77
N LEU A 87 -8.67 -13.68 2.00
CA LEU A 87 -8.05 -14.22 3.22
C LEU A 87 -8.90 -15.31 3.85
N ASP A 88 -8.30 -16.47 4.09
CA ASP A 88 -8.76 -17.45 5.07
C ASP A 88 -8.34 -17.07 6.50
N GLU A 89 -8.72 -17.85 7.50
CA GLU A 89 -8.47 -17.55 8.91
C GLU A 89 -6.97 -17.50 9.24
N ASP A 90 -6.15 -18.36 8.67
CA ASP A 90 -4.70 -18.39 8.89
C ASP A 90 -4.03 -17.11 8.37
N LYS A 91 -4.44 -16.66 7.18
CA LYS A 91 -3.93 -15.42 6.58
C LYS A 91 -4.41 -14.18 7.35
N LYS A 92 -5.64 -14.20 7.88
CA LYS A 92 -6.16 -13.13 8.76
C LYS A 92 -5.30 -12.97 10.02
N GLU A 93 -4.86 -14.08 10.64
CA GLU A 93 -4.01 -14.01 11.82
C GLU A 93 -2.62 -13.44 11.49
N ILE A 94 -2.04 -13.80 10.33
CA ILE A 94 -0.80 -13.19 9.85
C ILE A 94 -0.97 -11.66 9.74
N ILE A 95 -2.00 -11.20 9.03
CA ILE A 95 -2.24 -9.76 8.86
C ILE A 95 -2.46 -9.06 10.20
N LYS A 96 -3.22 -9.64 11.12
CA LYS A 96 -3.46 -9.09 12.45
C LYS A 96 -2.18 -8.82 13.23
N ASN A 97 -1.18 -9.68 13.06
CA ASN A 97 0.11 -9.56 13.74
C ASN A 97 1.03 -8.50 13.14
N TYR A 98 0.89 -8.16 11.85
CA TYR A 98 1.84 -7.32 11.15
C TYR A 98 1.26 -6.03 10.56
N PHE A 99 -0.02 -6.00 10.16
CA PHE A 99 -0.64 -4.85 9.50
C PHE A 99 -0.67 -3.60 10.38
N ALA A 100 -0.24 -2.47 9.83
CA ALA A 100 -0.12 -1.18 10.48
C ALA A 100 0.69 -1.25 11.81
N LYS A 101 1.81 -1.97 11.79
CA LYS A 101 2.75 -2.07 12.92
C LYS A 101 4.00 -1.23 12.71
N LEU A 102 4.46 -1.06 11.48
CA LEU A 102 5.61 -0.19 11.19
C LEU A 102 5.16 1.22 10.84
N ILE A 103 4.00 1.35 10.20
CA ILE A 103 3.45 2.64 9.80
C ILE A 103 2.53 3.14 10.91
N SER A 104 2.85 4.30 11.44
CA SER A 104 1.97 5.10 12.31
C SER A 104 1.25 6.15 11.47
N ASN A 105 0.12 6.66 11.96
CA ASN A 105 -0.62 7.74 11.29
C ASN A 105 0.05 9.13 11.54
N GLU A 106 1.36 9.21 11.43
CA GLU A 106 2.16 10.40 11.78
C GLU A 106 1.98 11.58 10.83
N ASN A 107 1.45 11.35 9.64
CA ASN A 107 1.09 12.40 8.71
C ASN A 107 -0.21 12.07 7.98
N LYS A 108 -0.82 13.09 7.36
CA LYS A 108 -2.14 13.00 6.74
C LYS A 108 -2.21 11.97 5.60
N PHE A 109 -1.11 11.74 4.85
CA PHE A 109 -1.08 10.75 3.76
C PHE A 109 -1.05 9.32 4.28
N LEU A 110 -0.31 9.05 5.36
CA LEU A 110 -0.28 7.73 5.99
C LEU A 110 -1.61 7.41 6.66
N ALA A 111 -2.20 8.39 7.35
CA ALA A 111 -3.53 8.25 7.92
C ALA A 111 -4.60 8.00 6.84
N LEU A 112 -4.55 8.75 5.72
CA LEU A 112 -5.42 8.52 4.57
C LEU A 112 -5.26 7.10 4.01
N ASN A 113 -4.02 6.64 3.82
CA ASN A 113 -3.76 5.30 3.29
C ASN A 113 -4.37 4.25 4.21
N THR A 114 -4.07 4.28 5.51
CA THR A 114 -4.59 3.29 6.48
C THR A 114 -6.11 3.32 6.58
N ALA A 115 -6.73 4.51 6.50
CA ALA A 115 -8.19 4.64 6.58
C ALA A 115 -8.90 4.13 5.31
N PHE A 116 -8.36 4.42 4.13
CA PHE A 116 -9.11 4.30 2.87
C PHE A 116 -8.47 3.39 1.83
N PHE A 117 -7.42 2.58 2.18
CA PHE A 117 -6.86 1.69 1.17
C PHE A 117 -7.97 0.82 0.54
N ASN A 118 -7.98 0.83 -0.80
CA ASN A 118 -8.92 0.06 -1.61
C ASN A 118 -8.28 -1.17 -2.24
N GLN A 119 -6.94 -1.33 -2.08
CA GLN A 119 -6.18 -2.52 -2.44
C GLN A 119 -5.23 -2.90 -1.31
N GLY A 120 -5.42 -4.06 -0.72
CA GLY A 120 -4.50 -4.67 0.24
C GLY A 120 -3.83 -5.91 -0.38
N ILE A 121 -2.51 -6.04 -0.24
CA ILE A 121 -1.72 -7.16 -0.77
C ILE A 121 -0.91 -7.77 0.36
N LEU A 122 -0.94 -9.10 0.47
CA LEU A 122 -0.11 -9.88 1.38
C LEU A 122 0.90 -10.69 0.56
N VAL A 123 2.18 -10.54 0.92
CA VAL A 123 3.28 -11.42 0.54
C VAL A 123 3.85 -12.03 1.81
N TYR A 124 3.69 -13.32 2.01
CA TYR A 124 4.28 -14.04 3.13
C TYR A 124 5.12 -15.20 2.61
N VAL A 125 6.39 -15.17 2.94
CA VAL A 125 7.37 -16.18 2.53
C VAL A 125 7.76 -17.00 3.76
N PRO A 126 7.40 -18.31 3.77
CA PRO A 126 7.73 -19.18 4.89
C PRO A 126 9.23 -19.34 5.09
N LYS A 127 9.59 -19.82 6.29
CA LYS A 127 10.97 -20.11 6.67
C LYS A 127 11.64 -21.06 5.65
N ASP A 128 12.92 -20.78 5.36
CA ASP A 128 13.80 -21.60 4.50
C ASP A 128 13.35 -21.66 3.01
N VAL A 129 12.34 -20.87 2.59
CA VAL A 129 11.91 -20.78 1.19
C VAL A 129 12.76 -19.78 0.40
N ILE A 130 13.38 -20.25 -0.68
CA ILE A 130 14.20 -19.44 -1.58
C ILE A 130 13.64 -19.55 -2.99
N LEU A 131 12.99 -18.48 -3.47
CA LEU A 131 12.46 -18.45 -4.82
C LEU A 131 13.53 -18.00 -5.83
N LYS A 132 13.66 -18.74 -6.90
CA LYS A 132 14.54 -18.39 -8.03
C LYS A 132 13.88 -17.38 -8.95
N GLU A 133 12.58 -17.55 -9.20
CA GLU A 133 11.80 -16.65 -10.05
C GLU A 133 11.21 -15.52 -9.22
N PRO A 134 11.15 -14.30 -9.76
CA PRO A 134 10.56 -13.18 -9.04
C PRO A 134 9.03 -13.35 -8.87
N LEU A 135 8.52 -12.93 -7.72
CA LEU A 135 7.09 -12.67 -7.58
C LEU A 135 6.75 -11.35 -8.24
N SER A 136 5.69 -11.31 -9.03
CA SER A 136 5.29 -10.12 -9.77
C SER A 136 3.87 -9.67 -9.41
N LEU A 137 3.76 -8.43 -8.97
CA LEU A 137 2.52 -7.69 -8.77
C LEU A 137 2.39 -6.67 -9.90
N SER A 138 1.49 -6.91 -10.85
CA SER A 138 1.16 -5.91 -11.87
C SER A 138 -0.17 -5.25 -11.54
N THR A 139 -0.20 -3.93 -11.55
CA THR A 139 -1.39 -3.13 -11.28
C THR A 139 -1.60 -2.11 -12.40
N LEU A 140 -2.76 -2.12 -13.01
CA LEU A 140 -3.21 -1.05 -13.88
C LEU A 140 -4.25 -0.21 -13.13
N GLN A 141 -3.89 1.03 -12.80
CA GLN A 141 -4.83 1.98 -12.21
C GLN A 141 -5.70 2.59 -13.31
N ASP A 142 -6.92 2.12 -13.41
CA ASP A 142 -7.94 2.62 -14.37
C ASP A 142 -9.01 3.48 -13.67
N SER A 143 -8.75 3.85 -12.43
CA SER A 143 -9.60 4.70 -11.58
C SER A 143 -8.91 6.02 -11.27
N LYS A 144 -9.68 7.04 -10.90
CA LYS A 144 -9.11 8.34 -10.49
C LYS A 144 -8.24 8.21 -9.24
N THR A 145 -8.57 7.31 -8.33
CA THR A 145 -7.87 7.15 -7.06
C THR A 145 -7.52 5.69 -6.79
N LEU A 146 -6.24 5.43 -6.55
CA LEU A 146 -5.73 4.16 -6.04
C LEU A 146 -5.05 4.38 -4.70
N ILE A 147 -5.45 3.64 -3.69
CA ILE A 147 -4.82 3.63 -2.37
C ILE A 147 -4.45 2.19 -2.04
N LYS A 148 -3.16 1.87 -2.16
CA LYS A 148 -2.62 0.52 -2.03
C LYS A 148 -1.89 0.36 -0.69
N HIS A 149 -2.10 -0.76 -0.03
CA HIS A 149 -1.32 -1.18 1.14
C HIS A 149 -0.71 -2.55 0.88
N ILE A 150 0.61 -2.66 0.94
CA ILE A 150 1.34 -3.92 0.71
C ILE A 150 2.01 -4.32 2.02
N LEU A 151 1.80 -5.55 2.43
CA LEU A 151 2.43 -6.17 3.59
C LEU A 151 3.34 -7.30 3.09
N ILE A 152 4.64 -7.19 3.35
CA ILE A 152 5.65 -8.18 2.96
C ILE A 152 6.32 -8.72 4.21
N ILE A 153 6.27 -10.04 4.39
CA ILE A 153 6.86 -10.74 5.52
C ILE A 153 7.72 -11.88 4.98
N LEU A 154 8.99 -11.84 5.31
CA LEU A 154 9.94 -12.91 5.02
C LEU A 154 10.38 -13.55 6.33
N GLU A 155 10.08 -14.83 6.49
CA GLU A 155 10.52 -15.63 7.64
C GLU A 155 12.02 -15.98 7.53
N ASN A 156 12.58 -16.57 8.60
CA ASN A 156 14.02 -16.85 8.70
C ASN A 156 14.57 -17.62 7.50
N ASN A 157 15.75 -17.23 7.01
CA ASN A 157 16.47 -17.85 5.89
C ASN A 157 15.73 -17.83 4.55
N SER A 158 14.69 -17.04 4.40
CA SER A 158 13.95 -16.96 3.15
C SER A 158 14.52 -15.90 2.20
N SER A 159 14.31 -16.06 0.89
CA SER A 159 14.84 -15.11 -0.10
C SER A 159 13.93 -15.02 -1.32
N ILE A 160 13.57 -13.79 -1.70
CA ILE A 160 12.80 -13.52 -2.92
C ILE A 160 13.28 -12.26 -3.64
N SER A 161 12.99 -12.20 -4.94
CA SER A 161 12.87 -10.95 -5.69
C SER A 161 11.38 -10.64 -5.89
N PHE A 162 10.99 -9.40 -5.63
CA PHE A 162 9.62 -8.93 -5.76
C PHE A 162 9.55 -7.75 -6.73
N VAL A 163 8.72 -7.85 -7.76
CA VAL A 163 8.48 -6.81 -8.77
C VAL A 163 7.10 -6.24 -8.54
N ASP A 164 7.02 -4.94 -8.23
CA ASP A 164 5.79 -4.18 -8.07
C ASP A 164 5.69 -3.18 -9.23
N ASP A 165 4.94 -3.55 -10.25
CA ASP A 165 4.72 -2.77 -11.46
C ASP A 165 3.37 -2.06 -11.36
N LEU A 166 3.40 -0.72 -11.40
CA LEU A 166 2.24 0.15 -11.35
C LEU A 166 2.20 1.05 -12.58
N SER A 167 1.18 0.86 -13.39
CA SER A 167 0.85 1.74 -14.51
C SER A 167 -0.54 2.35 -14.34
N SER A 168 -0.86 3.40 -15.09
CA SER A 168 -2.19 4.00 -15.04
C SER A 168 -2.73 4.44 -16.40
N SER A 169 -4.07 4.53 -16.48
CA SER A 169 -4.74 5.30 -17.54
C SER A 169 -4.52 6.81 -17.35
N ASN A 170 -4.91 7.59 -18.37
CA ASN A 170 -4.82 9.06 -18.33
C ASN A 170 -5.79 9.71 -17.33
N ASP A 171 -6.80 8.98 -16.88
CA ASP A 171 -7.82 9.46 -15.93
C ASP A 171 -7.35 9.40 -14.47
N ALA A 172 -6.24 8.73 -14.20
CA ALA A 172 -5.66 8.67 -12.87
C ALA A 172 -5.28 10.05 -12.37
N LYS A 173 -5.67 10.37 -11.12
CA LYS A 173 -5.40 11.66 -10.45
C LYS A 173 -4.59 11.51 -9.18
N TYR A 174 -4.83 10.45 -8.43
CA TYR A 174 -4.19 10.21 -7.14
C TYR A 174 -3.83 8.73 -7.00
N SER A 175 -2.58 8.49 -6.66
CA SER A 175 -2.08 7.17 -6.29
C SER A 175 -1.35 7.28 -4.95
N SER A 176 -1.66 6.40 -4.02
CA SER A 176 -0.95 6.27 -2.74
C SER A 176 -0.59 4.82 -2.51
N LYS A 177 0.66 4.58 -2.11
CA LYS A 177 1.14 3.25 -1.77
C LYS A 177 1.90 3.27 -0.46
N VAL A 178 1.49 2.42 0.45
CA VAL A 178 2.22 2.11 1.69
C VAL A 178 2.73 0.69 1.61
N VAL A 179 4.00 0.47 1.94
CA VAL A 179 4.62 -0.86 2.00
C VAL A 179 5.26 -1.07 3.36
N GLU A 180 4.77 -2.06 4.10
CA GLU A 180 5.37 -2.52 5.33
C GLU A 180 6.15 -3.81 5.08
N ILE A 181 7.42 -3.84 5.47
CA ILE A 181 8.34 -4.93 5.18
C ILE A 181 8.93 -5.44 6.50
N PHE A 182 8.75 -6.74 6.75
CA PHE A 182 9.33 -7.43 7.90
C PHE A 182 10.27 -8.52 7.40
N LEU A 183 11.55 -8.34 7.66
CA LEU A 183 12.60 -9.30 7.29
C LEU A 183 13.15 -9.95 8.56
N LYS A 184 12.88 -11.24 8.73
CA LYS A 184 13.38 -12.06 9.82
C LYS A 184 14.84 -12.41 9.61
N GLU A 185 15.45 -13.07 10.61
CA GLU A 185 16.89 -13.40 10.58
C GLU A 185 17.31 -14.06 9.26
N ASN A 186 18.42 -13.56 8.70
CA ASN A 186 19.04 -14.09 7.47
C ASN A 186 18.10 -14.11 6.24
N SER A 187 17.03 -13.34 6.24
CA SER A 187 16.14 -13.23 5.07
C SER A 187 16.63 -12.17 4.09
N LYS A 188 16.28 -12.32 2.79
CA LYS A 188 16.74 -11.44 1.72
C LYS A 188 15.60 -11.03 0.81
N LEU A 189 15.43 -9.71 0.63
CA LEU A 189 14.45 -9.13 -0.28
C LEU A 189 15.13 -8.21 -1.29
N ASN A 190 14.99 -8.53 -2.58
CA ASN A 190 15.24 -7.57 -3.66
C ASN A 190 13.88 -7.03 -4.11
N TYR A 191 13.60 -5.74 -3.87
CA TYR A 191 12.34 -5.10 -4.23
C TYR A 191 12.54 -4.16 -5.43
N PHE A 192 11.89 -4.48 -6.54
CA PHE A 192 11.87 -3.67 -7.75
C PHE A 192 10.53 -2.95 -7.84
N ASN A 193 10.53 -1.65 -7.64
CA ASN A 193 9.36 -0.80 -7.83
C ASN A 193 9.44 -0.12 -9.19
N LEU A 194 8.49 -0.43 -10.05
CA LEU A 194 8.33 0.23 -11.34
C LEU A 194 7.03 1.05 -11.30
N GLN A 195 7.15 2.32 -11.66
CA GLN A 195 6.00 3.22 -11.66
C GLN A 195 5.97 3.98 -12.99
N ASN A 196 4.84 3.85 -13.70
CA ASN A 196 4.58 4.54 -14.96
C ASN A 196 3.16 5.10 -14.93
N LEU A 197 2.98 6.20 -14.20
CA LEU A 197 1.69 6.85 -14.02
C LEU A 197 1.50 7.99 -15.02
N SER A 198 0.23 8.31 -15.27
CA SER A 198 -0.17 9.49 -16.02
C SER A 198 0.50 10.75 -15.48
N LEU A 199 0.90 11.67 -16.37
CA LEU A 199 1.43 13.00 -16.01
C LEU A 199 0.41 13.88 -15.27
N ASN A 200 -0.83 13.44 -15.14
CA ASN A 200 -1.88 14.11 -14.35
C ASN A 200 -2.01 13.54 -12.93
N ALA A 201 -1.33 12.43 -12.62
CA ALA A 201 -1.47 11.74 -11.35
C ALA A 201 -0.45 12.21 -10.32
N TYR A 202 -0.90 12.48 -9.11
CA TYR A 202 -0.05 12.63 -7.94
C TYR A 202 0.23 11.24 -7.35
N ASN A 203 1.49 10.96 -6.97
CA ASN A 203 1.91 9.68 -6.45
C ASN A 203 2.63 9.83 -5.11
N PHE A 204 2.15 9.16 -4.07
CA PHE A 204 2.71 9.20 -2.72
C PHE A 204 3.06 7.79 -2.26
N ASN A 205 4.36 7.51 -2.16
CA ASN A 205 4.88 6.21 -1.78
C ASN A 205 5.61 6.28 -0.44
N TYR A 206 5.22 5.41 0.48
CA TYR A 206 5.91 5.21 1.75
C TYR A 206 6.31 3.74 1.88
N LYS A 207 7.58 3.51 2.15
CA LYS A 207 8.11 2.17 2.40
C LYS A 207 8.81 2.18 3.75
N LYS A 208 8.47 1.25 4.63
CA LYS A 208 9.12 1.08 5.92
C LYS A 208 9.47 -0.37 6.14
N ALA A 209 10.73 -0.62 6.47
CA ALA A 209 11.25 -1.96 6.67
C ALA A 209 11.80 -2.14 8.09
N LYS A 210 11.51 -3.28 8.71
CA LYS A 210 12.16 -3.77 9.91
C LYS A 210 13.00 -4.99 9.55
N LEU A 211 14.31 -4.89 9.79
CA LEU A 211 15.27 -5.93 9.51
C LEU A 211 15.76 -6.51 10.84
N GLU A 212 15.74 -7.83 10.94
CA GLU A 212 16.37 -8.58 12.02
C GLU A 212 17.84 -8.92 11.67
N ARG A 213 18.54 -9.65 12.51
CA ARG A 213 19.96 -9.96 12.34
C ARG A 213 20.24 -10.62 10.98
N ASP A 214 21.29 -10.16 10.30
CA ASP A 214 21.75 -10.67 9.00
C ASP A 214 20.72 -10.61 7.86
N ALA A 215 19.61 -9.86 8.05
CA ALA A 215 18.64 -9.64 6.98
C ALA A 215 19.15 -8.60 5.96
N GLU A 216 18.86 -8.83 4.69
CA GLU A 216 19.26 -7.94 3.58
C GLU A 216 18.04 -7.38 2.86
N PHE A 217 18.00 -6.05 2.68
CA PHE A 217 16.99 -5.37 1.87
C PHE A 217 17.64 -4.53 0.77
N LYS A 218 17.29 -4.80 -0.47
CA LYS A 218 17.70 -3.99 -1.63
C LYS A 218 16.46 -3.45 -2.33
N LEU A 219 16.42 -2.12 -2.47
CA LEU A 219 15.35 -1.40 -3.14
C LEU A 219 15.86 -0.82 -4.47
N TYR A 220 15.15 -1.13 -5.55
CA TYR A 220 15.35 -0.55 -6.87
C TYR A 220 14.07 0.19 -7.26
N ASP A 221 14.12 1.52 -7.31
CA ASP A 221 12.94 2.38 -7.48
C ASP A 221 13.03 3.13 -8.83
N PHE A 222 12.11 2.78 -9.75
CA PHE A 222 12.05 3.33 -11.11
C PHE A 222 10.75 4.11 -11.29
N ASN A 223 10.86 5.41 -11.47
CA ASN A 223 9.73 6.32 -11.61
C ASN A 223 9.78 6.96 -13.01
N PHE A 224 8.84 6.60 -13.88
CA PHE A 224 8.81 7.01 -15.30
C PHE A 224 7.71 8.02 -15.64
N GLY A 225 6.84 8.32 -14.71
CA GLY A 225 5.71 9.24 -14.93
C GLY A 225 5.21 9.80 -13.61
N SER A 226 4.12 10.48 -13.65
CA SER A 226 3.40 11.23 -12.63
C SER A 226 3.58 12.74 -12.74
N LYS A 227 2.65 13.51 -12.18
CA LYS A 227 2.76 14.95 -12.01
C LYS A 227 3.71 15.30 -10.85
N LEU A 228 3.71 14.44 -9.83
CA LEU A 228 4.58 14.50 -8.66
C LEU A 228 4.76 13.10 -8.08
N THR A 229 5.98 12.72 -7.77
CA THR A 229 6.35 11.51 -7.00
C THR A 229 7.32 11.88 -5.89
#